data_9e2a6c7bcf494a074c8edcd3d8bff3b0
#
_entry.id   9e2a6c7bcf494a074c8edcd3d8bff3b0
#
_cell.length_a   1.000
_cell.length_b   1.000
_cell.length_c   1.000
_cell.angle_alpha   90.00
_cell.angle_beta   90.00
_cell.angle_gamma   90.00
#
_symmetry.space_group_name_H-M   'P 1'
#
loop_
_entity.id
_entity.type
_entity.pdbx_description
1 polymer ?
#
loop_
_entity_poly.entity_id
_entity_poly.type
_entity_poly.pdbx_seq_one_letter_code
_entity_poly.pdbx_strand_id
1 'polypeptide(L)'
;MYKLYENPMDRLKESLGLTRKKRYKEHYALNNVSFQVKKGETVGIIGTNGSGKSTILKIITGVLNPTQGEVMVDGRISALLELGAGFNGEYSGIENVYLNGQMIGFSKEEIDAKLQDILDFADIGDFIHQPVKTYSSGMFVRLAFAVAINIEPEILIVDEALSVGDVFFQAKCYRKFEEFKEMGKTILFVSHDLSSIGKYCDRVVLLNKGEKLAEGDAKEMVNLYRRVLVNQYDEPGEQNTMQEETPEVQEEKSTKDQLNLNPKVLEYGSKLAEIQDFAIRDKSGMVTNVIEKGEEFSVDMKIHFHETIQEPIFAFTIKDLKGTEITGTNTMYENTPVGTQKAGETRRITFTQKMPLEAGEYMLCLGCTGYRDGDFTVFHRLYDVCNLTVITDKKAVGYFDLFSKVTLK
;
A
#
# COMPACT_ATOMS: atom_id res chain seq x y z
N MET A 1 16.64 9.85 -15.49
CA MET A 1 15.89 10.93 -16.15
C MET A 1 15.08 10.37 -17.31
N TYR A 2 13.79 10.65 -17.37
CA TYR A 2 12.92 10.29 -18.49
C TYR A 2 12.62 11.55 -19.32
N LYS A 3 12.57 11.38 -20.65
CA LYS A 3 12.18 12.45 -21.56
C LYS A 3 10.68 12.34 -21.81
N LEU A 4 9.92 13.30 -21.34
CA LEU A 4 8.46 13.38 -21.58
C LEU A 4 8.22 14.30 -22.79
N TYR A 5 7.67 13.73 -23.85
CA TYR A 5 7.31 14.47 -25.06
C TYR A 5 5.81 14.75 -25.06
N GLU A 6 5.44 16.00 -25.27
CA GLU A 6 4.03 16.40 -25.42
C GLU A 6 3.42 15.88 -26.71
N ASN A 7 4.26 15.62 -27.73
CA ASN A 7 3.81 15.16 -29.04
C ASN A 7 4.71 13.98 -29.51
N PRO A 8 4.13 12.84 -29.96
CA PRO A 8 4.92 11.71 -30.48
C PRO A 8 5.86 12.09 -31.65
N MET A 9 5.47 13.09 -32.44
CA MET A 9 6.28 13.61 -33.56
C MET A 9 7.57 14.32 -33.09
N ASP A 10 7.60 14.86 -31.87
CA ASP A 10 8.79 15.52 -31.35
C ASP A 10 9.86 14.49 -30.98
N ARG A 11 9.47 13.31 -30.49
CA ARG A 11 10.36 12.16 -30.29
C ARG A 11 11.01 11.70 -31.60
N LEU A 12 10.20 11.61 -32.66
CA LEU A 12 10.69 11.21 -34.00
C LEU A 12 11.67 12.24 -34.56
N LYS A 13 11.37 13.54 -34.44
CA LYS A 13 12.24 14.63 -34.92
C LYS A 13 13.57 14.68 -34.16
N GLU A 14 13.56 14.39 -32.87
CA GLU A 14 14.78 14.31 -32.06
C GLU A 14 15.63 13.11 -32.45
N SER A 15 15.01 11.92 -32.63
CA SER A 15 15.73 10.70 -33.02
C SER A 15 16.35 10.80 -34.41
N LEU A 16 15.76 11.60 -35.29
CA LEU A 16 16.29 11.87 -36.65
C LEU A 16 17.26 13.07 -36.69
N GLY A 17 17.56 13.69 -35.57
CA GLY A 17 18.49 14.83 -35.52
C GLY A 17 17.97 16.11 -36.18
N LEU A 18 16.67 16.19 -36.50
CA LEU A 18 16.05 17.27 -37.27
C LEU A 18 15.82 18.55 -36.48
N THR A 19 16.06 18.55 -35.14
CA THR A 19 15.88 19.72 -34.29
C THR A 19 17.02 19.89 -33.28
N ARG A 20 17.55 21.10 -33.16
CA ARG A 20 18.54 21.49 -32.12
C ARG A 20 17.89 21.97 -30.81
N LYS A 21 16.57 22.15 -30.78
CA LYS A 21 15.85 22.60 -29.55
C LYS A 21 15.35 21.37 -28.79
N LYS A 22 15.61 21.32 -27.48
CA LYS A 22 14.99 20.36 -26.56
C LYS A 22 13.47 20.53 -26.59
N ARG A 23 12.73 19.50 -27.02
CA ARG A 23 11.27 19.45 -27.11
C ARG A 23 10.64 18.45 -26.14
N TYR A 24 11.34 18.20 -25.05
CA TYR A 24 10.89 17.30 -24.00
C TYR A 24 11.04 17.97 -22.65
N LYS A 25 10.18 17.58 -21.72
CA LYS A 25 10.32 17.92 -20.31
C LYS A 25 11.12 16.82 -19.62
N GLU A 26 12.14 17.21 -18.89
CA GLU A 26 12.94 16.27 -18.10
C GLU A 26 12.13 15.87 -16.87
N HIS A 27 11.95 14.57 -16.65
CA HIS A 27 11.32 14.01 -15.47
C HIS A 27 12.33 13.12 -14.74
N TYR A 28 12.64 13.49 -13.52
CA TYR A 28 13.52 12.70 -12.65
C TYR A 28 12.65 11.82 -11.75
N ALA A 29 12.60 10.52 -12.06
CA ALA A 29 11.88 9.56 -11.22
C ALA A 29 12.61 9.30 -9.89
N LEU A 30 13.93 9.55 -9.87
CA LEU A 30 14.77 9.57 -8.68
C LEU A 30 15.70 10.76 -8.77
N ASN A 31 15.87 11.48 -7.67
CA ASN A 31 16.73 12.64 -7.54
C ASN A 31 17.59 12.52 -6.28
N ASN A 32 18.90 12.40 -6.46
CA ASN A 32 19.90 12.35 -5.40
C ASN A 32 19.60 11.34 -4.26
N VAL A 33 19.19 10.10 -4.62
CA VAL A 33 18.91 9.03 -3.66
C VAL A 33 20.19 8.24 -3.41
N SER A 34 20.62 8.16 -2.15
CA SER A 34 21.77 7.35 -1.72
C SER A 34 21.43 6.59 -0.44
N PHE A 35 21.70 5.30 -0.43
CA PHE A 35 21.61 4.44 0.77
C PHE A 35 22.51 3.22 0.60
N GLN A 36 22.72 2.47 1.67
CA GLN A 36 23.51 1.25 1.70
C GLN A 36 22.70 0.15 2.36
N VAL A 37 22.90 -1.09 1.94
CA VAL A 37 22.33 -2.29 2.56
C VAL A 37 23.47 -3.16 3.04
N LYS A 38 23.50 -3.52 4.31
CA LYS A 38 24.52 -4.38 4.87
C LYS A 38 24.21 -5.83 4.56
N LYS A 39 25.25 -6.66 4.46
CA LYS A 39 25.07 -8.10 4.28
C LYS A 39 24.29 -8.70 5.47
N GLY A 40 23.27 -9.47 5.16
CA GLY A 40 22.38 -10.07 6.16
C GLY A 40 21.29 -9.15 6.70
N GLU A 41 21.20 -7.90 6.20
CA GLU A 41 20.16 -6.95 6.61
C GLU A 41 18.91 -7.09 5.75
N THR A 42 17.74 -6.97 6.37
CA THR A 42 16.45 -6.84 5.67
C THR A 42 16.05 -5.37 5.64
N VAL A 43 16.13 -4.74 4.47
CA VAL A 43 15.79 -3.32 4.29
C VAL A 43 14.48 -3.17 3.52
N GLY A 44 13.54 -2.46 4.14
CA GLY A 44 12.28 -2.07 3.50
C GLY A 44 12.46 -0.80 2.65
N ILE A 45 11.78 -0.74 1.50
CA ILE A 45 11.62 0.51 0.74
C ILE A 45 10.13 0.81 0.67
N ILE A 46 9.74 1.92 1.29
CA ILE A 46 8.36 2.41 1.27
C ILE A 46 8.28 3.81 0.64
N GLY A 47 7.09 4.21 0.26
CA GLY A 47 6.85 5.53 -0.34
C GLY A 47 5.56 5.57 -1.14
N THR A 48 5.07 6.76 -1.41
CA THR A 48 3.83 7.00 -2.15
C THR A 48 3.90 6.46 -3.60
N ASN A 49 2.75 6.36 -4.26
CA ASN A 49 2.72 6.03 -5.69
C ASN A 49 3.50 7.08 -6.47
N GLY A 50 4.37 6.62 -7.39
CA GLY A 50 5.25 7.52 -8.14
C GLY A 50 6.48 8.01 -7.40
N SER A 51 6.75 7.57 -6.15
CA SER A 51 7.95 7.97 -5.40
C SER A 51 9.26 7.39 -5.91
N GLY A 52 9.23 6.51 -6.91
CA GLY A 52 10.43 5.96 -7.54
C GLY A 52 10.82 4.55 -7.10
N LYS A 53 10.01 3.85 -6.27
CA LYS A 53 10.31 2.48 -5.78
C LYS A 53 10.66 1.50 -6.89
N SER A 54 9.80 1.33 -7.88
CA SER A 54 10.06 0.42 -9.01
C SER A 54 11.23 0.88 -9.88
N THR A 55 11.51 2.18 -9.94
CA THR A 55 12.67 2.70 -10.68
C THR A 55 13.98 2.33 -9.98
N ILE A 56 14.03 2.49 -8.64
CA ILE A 56 15.25 2.15 -7.89
C ILE A 56 15.52 0.65 -7.91
N LEU A 57 14.48 -0.19 -7.85
CA LEU A 57 14.63 -1.64 -7.98
C LEU A 57 15.18 -2.04 -9.35
N LYS A 58 14.65 -1.46 -10.44
CA LYS A 58 15.18 -1.72 -11.80
C LYS A 58 16.62 -1.26 -11.97
N ILE A 59 17.04 -0.23 -11.24
CA ILE A 59 18.43 0.22 -11.25
C ILE A 59 19.31 -0.77 -10.47
N ILE A 60 18.89 -1.23 -9.29
CA ILE A 60 19.64 -2.19 -8.46
C ILE A 60 19.78 -3.53 -9.18
N THR A 61 18.73 -4.00 -9.87
CA THR A 61 18.75 -5.25 -10.65
C THR A 61 19.48 -5.14 -11.99
N GLY A 62 19.98 -3.96 -12.36
CA GLY A 62 20.68 -3.74 -13.63
C GLY A 62 19.79 -3.66 -14.87
N VAL A 63 18.45 -3.72 -14.71
CA VAL A 63 17.49 -3.57 -15.82
C VAL A 63 17.51 -2.14 -16.37
N LEU A 64 17.80 -1.15 -15.51
CA LEU A 64 17.88 0.25 -15.87
C LEU A 64 19.19 0.87 -15.39
N ASN A 65 19.93 1.51 -16.30
CA ASN A 65 21.13 2.25 -15.92
C ASN A 65 20.75 3.61 -15.31
N PRO A 66 21.39 4.04 -14.20
CA PRO A 66 21.19 5.36 -13.65
C PRO A 66 21.73 6.42 -14.64
N THR A 67 21.07 7.58 -14.69
CA THR A 67 21.52 8.72 -15.53
C THR A 67 22.77 9.36 -14.94
N GLN A 68 22.88 9.37 -13.61
CA GLN A 68 24.02 9.84 -12.83
C GLN A 68 24.13 8.99 -11.57
N GLY A 69 25.35 8.94 -10.99
CA GLY A 69 25.65 8.07 -9.86
C GLY A 69 25.98 6.65 -10.26
N GLU A 70 26.17 5.79 -9.28
CA GLU A 70 26.58 4.39 -9.46
C GLU A 70 25.84 3.48 -8.50
N VAL A 71 25.75 2.20 -8.85
CA VAL A 71 25.24 1.13 -7.99
C VAL A 71 26.29 0.05 -7.89
N MET A 72 26.65 -0.29 -6.67
CA MET A 72 27.56 -1.41 -6.38
C MET A 72 26.80 -2.53 -5.71
N VAL A 73 26.89 -3.73 -6.25
CA VAL A 73 26.25 -4.93 -5.73
C VAL A 73 27.30 -6.01 -5.56
N ASP A 74 27.36 -6.59 -4.36
CA ASP A 74 28.23 -7.70 -4.02
C ASP A 74 27.40 -8.95 -3.74
N GLY A 75 27.26 -9.81 -4.75
CA GLY A 75 26.47 -11.04 -4.70
C GLY A 75 25.42 -11.17 -5.81
N ARG A 76 24.90 -12.39 -5.97
CA ARG A 76 23.87 -12.71 -6.97
C ARG A 76 22.51 -12.25 -6.45
N ILE A 77 21.78 -11.51 -7.30
CA ILE A 77 20.44 -11.02 -7.01
C ILE A 77 19.41 -11.96 -7.62
N SER A 78 18.45 -12.41 -6.84
CA SER A 78 17.16 -12.89 -7.34
C SER A 78 16.08 -11.86 -7.02
N ALA A 79 15.34 -11.44 -8.05
CA ALA A 79 14.30 -10.42 -7.90
C ALA A 79 12.94 -11.00 -8.26
N LEU A 80 11.99 -10.90 -7.32
CA LEU A 80 10.60 -11.32 -7.52
C LEU A 80 9.76 -10.24 -8.25
N LEU A 81 10.41 -9.17 -8.73
CA LEU A 81 9.79 -8.02 -9.42
C LEU A 81 9.02 -8.41 -10.68
N GLU A 82 9.56 -9.35 -11.41
CA GLU A 82 9.02 -9.81 -12.69
C GLU A 82 9.03 -11.34 -12.66
N LEU A 83 8.15 -11.94 -11.83
CA LEU A 83 8.01 -13.39 -11.71
C LEU A 83 7.88 -14.05 -13.09
N GLY A 84 8.84 -14.91 -13.42
CA GLY A 84 8.90 -15.57 -14.73
C GLY A 84 9.51 -14.73 -15.85
N ALA A 85 10.11 -13.57 -15.53
CA ALA A 85 10.94 -12.86 -16.51
C ALA A 85 12.05 -13.80 -17.00
N GLY A 86 12.20 -13.90 -18.32
CA GLY A 86 13.12 -14.82 -18.96
C GLY A 86 12.58 -16.25 -19.15
N PHE A 87 11.38 -16.59 -18.70
CA PHE A 87 10.76 -17.87 -19.04
C PHE A 87 10.41 -17.92 -20.53
N ASN A 88 10.75 -19.04 -21.16
CA ASN A 88 10.35 -19.32 -22.52
C ASN A 88 9.10 -20.21 -22.53
N GLY A 89 8.01 -19.72 -23.08
CA GLY A 89 6.74 -20.46 -23.13
C GLY A 89 6.78 -21.79 -23.88
N GLU A 90 7.72 -21.94 -24.82
CA GLU A 90 7.89 -23.18 -25.60
C GLU A 90 8.69 -24.26 -24.85
N TYR A 91 9.41 -23.87 -23.80
CA TYR A 91 10.20 -24.78 -22.97
C TYR A 91 9.33 -25.38 -21.86
N SER A 92 9.69 -26.58 -21.43
CA SER A 92 9.11 -27.23 -20.26
C SER A 92 9.43 -26.42 -18.98
N GLY A 93 8.73 -26.75 -17.89
CA GLY A 93 9.03 -26.17 -16.59
C GLY A 93 10.46 -26.42 -16.16
N ILE A 94 10.97 -27.64 -16.32
CA ILE A 94 12.36 -27.99 -15.99
C ILE A 94 13.37 -27.17 -16.81
N GLU A 95 13.16 -27.07 -18.12
CA GLU A 95 14.05 -26.26 -18.95
C GLU A 95 14.05 -24.78 -18.53
N ASN A 96 12.90 -24.25 -18.12
CA ASN A 96 12.80 -22.91 -17.59
C ASN A 96 13.47 -22.75 -16.22
N VAL A 97 13.48 -23.77 -15.35
CA VAL A 97 14.23 -23.76 -14.09
C VAL A 97 15.72 -23.55 -14.38
N TYR A 98 16.30 -24.33 -15.32
CA TYR A 98 17.70 -24.19 -15.69
C TYR A 98 17.99 -22.85 -16.38
N LEU A 99 17.13 -22.44 -17.32
CA LEU A 99 17.30 -21.17 -18.03
C LEU A 99 17.33 -19.99 -17.05
N ASN A 100 16.36 -19.92 -16.15
CA ASN A 100 16.27 -18.82 -15.18
C ASN A 100 17.40 -18.86 -14.15
N GLY A 101 17.75 -20.05 -13.63
CA GLY A 101 18.87 -20.22 -12.70
C GLY A 101 20.20 -19.77 -13.31
N GLN A 102 20.45 -20.11 -14.56
CA GLN A 102 21.66 -19.69 -15.29
C GLN A 102 21.66 -18.16 -15.55
N MET A 103 20.49 -17.56 -15.83
CA MET A 103 20.38 -16.09 -15.98
C MET A 103 20.72 -15.34 -14.69
N ILE A 104 20.41 -15.92 -13.54
CA ILE A 104 20.78 -15.37 -12.21
C ILE A 104 22.28 -15.57 -11.92
N GLY A 105 22.96 -16.45 -12.69
CA GLY A 105 24.40 -16.73 -12.57
C GLY A 105 24.74 -18.00 -11.80
N PHE A 106 23.80 -18.94 -11.66
CA PHE A 106 24.06 -20.26 -11.07
C PHE A 106 24.56 -21.27 -12.12
N SER A 107 25.47 -22.12 -11.73
CA SER A 107 25.93 -23.23 -12.58
C SER A 107 24.85 -24.33 -12.65
N LYS A 108 24.99 -25.23 -13.63
CA LYS A 108 24.09 -26.36 -13.76
C LYS A 108 24.11 -27.25 -12.52
N GLU A 109 25.29 -27.50 -11.96
CA GLU A 109 25.50 -28.32 -10.77
C GLU A 109 24.82 -27.70 -9.52
N GLU A 110 24.90 -26.37 -9.38
CA GLU A 110 24.22 -25.64 -8.31
C GLU A 110 22.70 -25.76 -8.45
N ILE A 111 22.17 -25.69 -9.69
CA ILE A 111 20.73 -25.83 -9.96
C ILE A 111 20.29 -27.26 -9.72
N ASP A 112 21.07 -28.27 -10.16
CA ASP A 112 20.80 -29.71 -9.94
C ASP A 112 20.66 -30.01 -8.44
N ALA A 113 21.51 -29.43 -7.61
CA ALA A 113 21.49 -29.58 -6.16
C ALA A 113 20.21 -29.02 -5.50
N LYS A 114 19.54 -28.06 -6.14
CA LYS A 114 18.31 -27.40 -5.64
C LYS A 114 17.05 -27.79 -6.40
N LEU A 115 17.19 -28.62 -7.44
CA LEU A 115 16.07 -28.93 -8.34
C LEU A 115 14.90 -29.55 -7.58
N GLN A 116 15.15 -30.52 -6.70
CA GLN A 116 14.09 -31.18 -5.94
C GLN A 116 13.36 -30.20 -5.02
N ASP A 117 14.09 -29.32 -4.32
CA ASP A 117 13.49 -28.28 -3.46
C ASP A 117 12.60 -27.34 -4.28
N ILE A 118 13.02 -26.98 -5.50
CA ILE A 118 12.24 -26.14 -6.43
C ILE A 118 10.94 -26.86 -6.83
N LEU A 119 11.02 -28.13 -7.20
CA LEU A 119 9.88 -28.94 -7.63
C LEU A 119 8.86 -29.12 -6.50
N ASP A 120 9.34 -29.46 -5.30
CA ASP A 120 8.50 -29.67 -4.10
C ASP A 120 7.83 -28.37 -3.65
N PHE A 121 8.53 -27.25 -3.82
CA PHE A 121 7.97 -25.94 -3.50
C PHE A 121 6.89 -25.53 -4.51
N ALA A 122 7.15 -25.69 -5.81
CA ALA A 122 6.22 -25.31 -6.88
C ALA A 122 4.93 -26.13 -6.83
N ASP A 123 5.04 -27.43 -6.49
CA ASP A 123 3.92 -28.35 -6.29
C ASP A 123 2.92 -28.32 -7.48
N ILE A 124 3.47 -28.49 -8.70
CA ILE A 124 2.71 -28.51 -9.96
C ILE A 124 2.67 -29.90 -10.62
N GLY A 125 3.21 -30.94 -9.96
CA GLY A 125 3.19 -32.33 -10.42
C GLY A 125 3.81 -32.53 -11.80
N ASP A 126 3.23 -33.43 -12.58
CA ASP A 126 3.73 -33.82 -13.91
C ASP A 126 3.73 -32.69 -14.95
N PHE A 127 3.04 -31.59 -14.68
CA PHE A 127 3.05 -30.43 -15.55
C PHE A 127 4.45 -29.84 -15.72
N ILE A 128 5.37 -30.11 -14.79
CA ILE A 128 6.77 -29.65 -14.88
C ILE A 128 7.46 -30.07 -16.19
N HIS A 129 7.03 -31.18 -16.79
CA HIS A 129 7.54 -31.70 -18.06
C HIS A 129 6.82 -31.11 -19.28
N GLN A 130 5.78 -30.33 -19.10
CA GLN A 130 5.00 -29.73 -20.18
C GLN A 130 5.50 -28.32 -20.50
N PRO A 131 5.31 -27.83 -21.74
CA PRO A 131 5.61 -26.45 -22.10
C PRO A 131 4.86 -25.43 -21.21
N VAL A 132 5.59 -24.42 -20.74
CA VAL A 132 5.02 -23.42 -19.79
C VAL A 132 3.85 -22.66 -20.37
N LYS A 133 3.73 -22.52 -21.70
CA LYS A 133 2.55 -21.93 -22.34
C LYS A 133 1.24 -22.67 -22.05
N THR A 134 1.30 -23.92 -21.60
CA THR A 134 0.12 -24.71 -21.24
C THR A 134 -0.29 -24.55 -19.76
N TYR A 135 0.51 -23.81 -18.97
CA TYR A 135 0.27 -23.63 -17.56
C TYR A 135 -0.91 -22.68 -17.29
N SER A 136 -1.62 -22.92 -16.21
CA SER A 136 -2.47 -21.89 -15.64
C SER A 136 -1.61 -20.74 -15.09
N SER A 137 -2.21 -19.57 -14.93
CA SER A 137 -1.51 -18.42 -14.32
C SER A 137 -0.95 -18.75 -12.93
N GLY A 138 -1.70 -19.54 -12.13
CA GLY A 138 -1.27 -20.01 -10.82
C GLY A 138 -0.05 -20.95 -10.89
N MET A 139 -0.02 -21.91 -11.80
CA MET A 139 1.12 -22.81 -11.99
C MET A 139 2.36 -22.06 -12.44
N PHE A 140 2.18 -21.11 -13.37
CA PHE A 140 3.26 -20.25 -13.83
C PHE A 140 3.92 -19.48 -12.69
N VAL A 141 3.10 -18.79 -11.88
CA VAL A 141 3.57 -18.02 -10.73
C VAL A 141 4.22 -18.91 -9.68
N ARG A 142 3.67 -20.08 -9.38
CA ARG A 142 4.24 -21.05 -8.44
C ARG A 142 5.63 -21.50 -8.86
N LEU A 143 5.82 -21.85 -10.14
CA LEU A 143 7.12 -22.27 -10.65
C LEU A 143 8.13 -21.11 -10.63
N ALA A 144 7.74 -19.95 -11.13
CA ALA A 144 8.61 -18.78 -11.19
C ALA A 144 9.08 -18.35 -9.79
N PHE A 145 8.16 -18.37 -8.81
CA PHE A 145 8.48 -18.09 -7.42
C PHE A 145 9.39 -19.17 -6.80
N ALA A 146 9.09 -20.45 -7.07
CA ALA A 146 9.87 -21.58 -6.58
C ALA A 146 11.34 -21.49 -7.03
N VAL A 147 11.57 -21.16 -8.29
CA VAL A 147 12.94 -20.95 -8.82
C VAL A 147 13.60 -19.79 -8.09
N ALA A 148 12.98 -18.62 -8.08
CA ALA A 148 13.58 -17.40 -7.56
C ALA A 148 13.98 -17.50 -6.08
N ILE A 149 13.21 -18.28 -5.27
CA ILE A 149 13.45 -18.37 -3.82
C ILE A 149 14.28 -19.59 -3.42
N ASN A 150 14.14 -20.76 -4.08
CA ASN A 150 14.86 -21.97 -3.67
C ASN A 150 16.28 -22.08 -4.24
N ILE A 151 16.64 -21.26 -5.22
CA ILE A 151 18.01 -21.18 -5.74
C ILE A 151 19.00 -20.55 -4.73
N GLU A 152 18.47 -19.97 -3.64
CA GLU A 152 19.19 -19.39 -2.50
C GLU A 152 20.20 -18.30 -2.89
N PRO A 153 19.78 -17.23 -3.53
CA PRO A 153 20.64 -16.10 -3.87
C PRO A 153 21.26 -15.46 -2.63
N GLU A 154 22.33 -14.71 -2.78
CA GLU A 154 22.91 -13.90 -1.71
C GLU A 154 22.03 -12.69 -1.36
N ILE A 155 21.32 -12.16 -2.38
CA ILE A 155 20.43 -10.99 -2.25
C ILE A 155 19.06 -11.33 -2.83
N LEU A 156 18.02 -11.23 -2.03
CA LEU A 156 16.64 -11.41 -2.45
C LEU A 156 15.94 -10.05 -2.53
N ILE A 157 15.35 -9.74 -3.68
CA ILE A 157 14.50 -8.55 -3.84
C ILE A 157 13.04 -9.01 -3.94
N VAL A 158 12.23 -8.53 -3.03
CA VAL A 158 10.80 -8.84 -2.93
C VAL A 158 9.99 -7.58 -3.19
N ASP A 159 9.12 -7.61 -4.19
CA ASP A 159 8.21 -6.51 -4.53
C ASP A 159 6.78 -7.05 -4.59
N GLU A 160 5.96 -6.76 -3.60
CA GLU A 160 4.53 -7.15 -3.51
C GLU A 160 4.21 -8.62 -3.87
N ALA A 161 5.23 -9.38 -4.30
CA ALA A 161 5.10 -10.71 -4.88
C ALA A 161 4.74 -11.81 -3.85
N LEU A 162 4.80 -11.52 -2.54
CA LEU A 162 4.42 -12.50 -1.51
C LEU A 162 2.91 -12.75 -1.43
N SER A 163 2.09 -11.91 -2.08
CA SER A 163 0.63 -12.03 -2.11
C SER A 163 0.10 -12.83 -3.31
N VAL A 164 0.96 -13.55 -4.03
CA VAL A 164 0.58 -14.33 -5.21
C VAL A 164 0.20 -15.77 -4.87
N GLY A 165 -0.67 -16.35 -5.68
CA GLY A 165 -1.15 -17.73 -5.52
C GLY A 165 -2.27 -17.86 -4.49
N ASP A 166 -2.55 -19.10 -4.10
CA ASP A 166 -3.53 -19.39 -3.05
C ASP A 166 -2.96 -19.22 -1.65
N VAL A 167 -3.83 -19.22 -0.64
CA VAL A 167 -3.46 -18.96 0.78
C VAL A 167 -2.39 -19.95 1.29
N PHE A 168 -2.42 -21.19 0.84
CA PHE A 168 -1.44 -22.22 1.26
C PHE A 168 -0.07 -21.94 0.63
N PHE A 169 -0.06 -21.53 -0.63
CA PHE A 169 1.18 -21.15 -1.31
C PHE A 169 1.77 -19.88 -0.70
N GLN A 170 0.94 -18.88 -0.40
CA GLN A 170 1.39 -17.67 0.31
C GLN A 170 2.03 -18.02 1.66
N ALA A 171 1.44 -18.94 2.43
CA ALA A 171 2.02 -19.39 3.69
C ALA A 171 3.40 -20.06 3.51
N LYS A 172 3.60 -20.84 2.41
CA LYS A 172 4.91 -21.40 2.04
C LYS A 172 5.91 -20.27 1.72
N CYS A 173 5.48 -19.25 0.98
CA CYS A 173 6.33 -18.10 0.62
C CYS A 173 6.80 -17.33 1.86
N TYR A 174 5.90 -17.00 2.78
CA TYR A 174 6.26 -16.31 4.02
C TYR A 174 7.19 -17.11 4.90
N ARG A 175 6.99 -18.44 5.01
CA ARG A 175 7.89 -19.32 5.77
C ARG A 175 9.30 -19.31 5.17
N LYS A 176 9.40 -19.42 3.84
CA LYS A 176 10.70 -19.42 3.17
C LYS A 176 11.40 -18.07 3.29
N PHE A 177 10.65 -16.98 3.35
CA PHE A 177 11.17 -15.65 3.62
C PHE A 177 11.76 -15.55 5.06
N GLU A 178 11.06 -16.11 6.05
CA GLU A 178 11.55 -16.19 7.43
C GLU A 178 12.85 -17.04 7.52
N GLU A 179 12.88 -18.20 6.84
CA GLU A 179 14.10 -19.02 6.74
C GLU A 179 15.28 -18.23 6.16
N PHE A 180 15.06 -17.42 5.12
CA PHE A 180 16.11 -16.58 4.53
C PHE A 180 16.64 -15.54 5.50
N LYS A 181 15.76 -14.92 6.26
CA LYS A 181 16.16 -13.98 7.32
C LYS A 181 16.97 -14.66 8.41
N GLU A 182 16.57 -15.85 8.85
CA GLU A 182 17.32 -16.66 9.83
C GLU A 182 18.69 -17.10 9.30
N MET A 183 18.80 -17.39 8.02
CA MET A 183 20.09 -17.71 7.36
C MET A 183 21.00 -16.48 7.19
N GLY A 184 20.55 -15.28 7.55
CA GLY A 184 21.31 -14.04 7.38
C GLY A 184 21.49 -13.64 5.92
N LYS A 185 20.55 -13.96 5.04
CA LYS A 185 20.53 -13.49 3.65
C LYS A 185 20.16 -12.01 3.60
N THR A 186 20.70 -11.29 2.63
CA THR A 186 20.35 -9.88 2.43
C THR A 186 19.02 -9.78 1.70
N ILE A 187 18.09 -9.00 2.21
CA ILE A 187 16.76 -8.88 1.65
C ILE A 187 16.39 -7.41 1.43
N LEU A 188 15.97 -7.09 0.22
CA LEU A 188 15.37 -5.80 -0.11
C LEU A 188 13.87 -5.99 -0.29
N PHE A 189 13.07 -5.43 0.60
CA PHE A 189 11.64 -5.68 0.68
C PHE A 189 10.85 -4.42 0.32
N VAL A 190 10.10 -4.47 -0.78
CA VAL A 190 9.21 -3.38 -1.21
C VAL A 190 7.78 -3.84 -1.04
N SER A 191 7.01 -3.11 -0.28
CA SER A 191 5.60 -3.45 -0.04
C SER A 191 4.80 -2.20 0.30
N HIS A 192 3.52 -2.23 -0.08
CA HIS A 192 2.53 -1.29 0.42
C HIS A 192 1.91 -1.78 1.74
N ASP A 193 2.10 -3.04 2.11
CA ASP A 193 1.66 -3.58 3.39
C ASP A 193 2.65 -3.18 4.51
N LEU A 194 2.29 -2.14 5.25
CA LEU A 194 3.09 -1.60 6.34
C LEU A 194 3.25 -2.59 7.51
N SER A 195 2.34 -3.55 7.66
CA SER A 195 2.47 -4.59 8.69
C SER A 195 3.58 -5.57 8.35
N SER A 196 3.70 -5.98 7.08
CA SER A 196 4.82 -6.81 6.61
C SER A 196 6.15 -6.06 6.73
N ILE A 197 6.18 -4.77 6.40
CA ILE A 197 7.36 -3.92 6.59
C ILE A 197 7.79 -3.89 8.07
N GLY A 198 6.86 -3.61 8.98
CA GLY A 198 7.14 -3.55 10.42
C GLY A 198 7.55 -4.89 11.04
N LYS A 199 7.08 -6.01 10.45
CA LYS A 199 7.39 -7.36 10.92
C LYS A 199 8.75 -7.87 10.44
N TYR A 200 9.06 -7.62 9.17
CA TYR A 200 10.19 -8.29 8.52
C TYR A 200 11.42 -7.42 8.33
N CYS A 201 11.27 -6.10 8.25
CA CYS A 201 12.39 -5.21 7.98
C CYS A 201 13.11 -4.78 9.27
N ASP A 202 14.45 -4.79 9.22
CA ASP A 202 15.30 -4.27 10.29
C ASP A 202 15.38 -2.75 10.21
N ARG A 203 15.39 -2.23 8.98
CA ARG A 203 15.47 -0.81 8.66
C ARG A 203 14.65 -0.52 7.41
N VAL A 204 14.22 0.73 7.26
CA VAL A 204 13.39 1.18 6.12
C VAL A 204 13.95 2.45 5.52
N VAL A 205 13.95 2.50 4.21
CA VAL A 205 14.21 3.71 3.39
C VAL A 205 12.87 4.24 2.90
N LEU A 206 12.55 5.46 3.30
CA LEU A 206 11.33 6.16 2.90
C LEU A 206 11.61 7.06 1.71
N LEU A 207 10.92 6.80 0.59
CA LEU A 207 10.98 7.60 -0.62
C LEU A 207 9.72 8.47 -0.75
N ASN A 208 9.91 9.72 -1.15
CA ASN A 208 8.82 10.62 -1.48
C ASN A 208 9.20 11.47 -2.70
N LYS A 209 8.31 11.56 -3.68
CA LYS A 209 8.49 12.37 -4.91
C LYS A 209 9.85 12.19 -5.61
N GLY A 210 10.41 10.98 -5.54
CA GLY A 210 11.70 10.65 -6.18
C GLY A 210 12.93 10.94 -5.32
N GLU A 211 12.78 11.35 -4.08
CA GLU A 211 13.87 11.65 -3.14
C GLU A 211 13.83 10.72 -1.92
N LYS A 212 14.97 10.49 -1.27
CA LYS A 212 15.02 9.82 0.02
C LYS A 212 14.65 10.82 1.10
N LEU A 213 13.46 10.66 1.68
CA LEU A 213 12.97 11.51 2.74
C LEU A 213 13.66 11.21 4.07
N ALA A 214 13.75 9.93 4.41
CA ALA A 214 14.37 9.45 5.64
C ALA A 214 14.80 7.99 5.52
N GLU A 215 15.63 7.52 6.45
CA GLU A 215 15.90 6.11 6.68
C GLU A 215 16.12 5.86 8.18
N GLY A 216 15.68 4.72 8.69
CA GLY A 216 15.79 4.40 10.10
C GLY A 216 15.05 3.12 10.48
N ASP A 217 14.77 2.95 11.77
CA ASP A 217 14.00 1.83 12.31
C ASP A 217 12.66 1.66 11.59
N ALA A 218 12.24 0.41 11.38
CA ALA A 218 11.04 0.10 10.61
C ALA A 218 9.77 0.75 11.19
N LYS A 219 9.60 0.73 12.52
CA LYS A 219 8.41 1.32 13.18
C LYS A 219 8.40 2.84 13.07
N GLU A 220 9.57 3.47 13.25
CA GLU A 220 9.69 4.93 13.11
C GLU A 220 9.39 5.38 11.68
N MET A 221 9.94 4.68 10.69
CA MET A 221 9.73 5.01 9.27
C MET A 221 8.31 4.74 8.79
N VAL A 222 7.66 3.70 9.28
CA VAL A 222 6.24 3.45 9.05
C VAL A 222 5.39 4.59 9.62
N ASN A 223 5.68 5.06 10.83
CA ASN A 223 4.97 6.19 11.42
C ASN A 223 5.23 7.50 10.66
N LEU A 224 6.46 7.74 10.21
CA LEU A 224 6.79 8.88 9.37
C LEU A 224 6.07 8.82 8.02
N TYR A 225 6.03 7.64 7.39
CA TYR A 225 5.31 7.45 6.13
C TYR A 225 3.81 7.73 6.28
N ARG A 226 3.19 7.35 7.42
CA ARG A 226 1.81 7.71 7.72
C ARG A 226 1.59 9.22 7.70
N ARG A 227 2.52 10.00 8.30
CA ARG A 227 2.46 11.48 8.27
C ARG A 227 2.60 12.04 6.86
N VAL A 228 3.48 11.45 6.05
CA VAL A 228 3.64 11.82 4.64
C VAL A 228 2.37 11.57 3.83
N LEU A 229 1.69 10.45 4.06
CA LEU A 229 0.43 10.11 3.39
C LEU A 229 -0.68 11.12 3.65
N VAL A 230 -0.71 11.69 4.85
CA VAL A 230 -1.74 12.68 5.25
C VAL A 230 -1.26 14.14 5.11
N ASN A 231 -0.15 14.38 4.39
CA ASN A 231 0.45 15.71 4.19
C ASN A 231 0.76 16.46 5.51
N GLN A 232 1.01 15.74 6.60
CA GLN A 232 1.36 16.30 7.92
C GLN A 232 2.87 16.24 8.19
N TYR A 233 3.66 16.10 7.15
CA TYR A 233 5.11 16.15 7.22
C TYR A 233 5.59 17.52 6.77
N ASP A 234 6.13 18.32 7.71
CA ASP A 234 6.85 19.55 7.42
C ASP A 234 8.28 19.19 7.06
N GLU A 235 8.74 19.54 5.85
CA GLU A 235 10.14 19.32 5.45
C GLU A 235 11.09 20.09 6.39
N PRO A 236 12.20 19.49 6.86
CA PRO A 236 13.17 20.21 7.68
C PRO A 236 13.81 21.33 6.86
N GLY A 237 13.39 22.55 7.04
CA GLY A 237 13.89 23.72 6.32
C GLY A 237 12.89 24.85 6.12
N GLU A 238 11.59 24.56 6.16
CA GLU A 238 10.58 25.62 6.25
C GLU A 238 10.35 26.00 7.72
N GLN A 239 11.23 26.86 8.24
CA GLN A 239 10.94 27.63 9.42
C GLN A 239 9.82 28.60 9.05
N ASN A 240 8.59 28.24 9.33
CA ASN A 240 7.51 29.21 9.43
C ASN A 240 7.89 30.17 10.55
N THR A 241 8.41 31.32 10.16
CA THR A 241 8.41 32.53 11.01
C THR A 241 6.95 32.74 11.41
N MET A 242 6.66 32.49 12.69
CA MET A 242 5.41 32.94 13.32
C MET A 242 5.38 34.47 13.16
N GLN A 243 4.70 34.92 12.12
CA GLN A 243 4.12 36.25 12.11
C GLN A 243 2.80 36.13 12.87
N GLU A 244 2.74 36.84 14.00
CA GLU A 244 1.49 37.14 14.68
C GLU A 244 0.61 37.92 13.69
N GLU A 245 -0.24 37.21 12.97
CA GLU A 245 -1.31 37.82 12.20
C GLU A 245 -2.59 37.83 13.07
N THR A 246 -3.12 39.02 13.20
CA THR A 246 -4.45 39.36 13.71
C THR A 246 -5.53 38.42 13.09
N PRO A 247 -6.59 38.08 13.82
CA PRO A 247 -7.56 37.06 13.39
C PRO A 247 -8.40 37.58 12.22
N GLU A 248 -7.92 37.40 11.01
CA GLU A 248 -8.77 37.31 9.83
C GLU A 248 -9.47 35.95 9.83
N VAL A 249 -10.75 35.94 9.52
CA VAL A 249 -11.59 34.76 9.40
C VAL A 249 -10.96 33.79 8.39
N GLN A 250 -10.16 32.85 8.87
CA GLN A 250 -9.57 31.78 8.06
C GLN A 250 -10.71 30.84 7.65
N GLU A 251 -10.94 30.67 6.37
CA GLU A 251 -11.65 29.51 5.84
C GLU A 251 -10.94 28.27 6.37
N GLU A 252 -11.61 27.51 7.27
CA GLU A 252 -11.08 26.26 7.81
C GLU A 252 -10.78 25.32 6.64
N LYS A 253 -9.50 25.02 6.40
CA LYS A 253 -9.09 23.98 5.44
C LYS A 253 -9.84 22.70 5.78
N SER A 254 -10.51 22.11 4.79
CA SER A 254 -11.32 20.92 4.96
C SER A 254 -10.45 19.76 5.50
N THR A 255 -10.93 19.11 6.55
CA THR A 255 -10.18 18.01 7.20
C THR A 255 -10.08 16.77 6.29
N LYS A 256 -11.08 16.55 5.43
CA LYS A 256 -11.09 15.43 4.47
C LYS A 256 -9.94 15.50 3.46
N ASP A 257 -9.45 16.71 3.15
CA ASP A 257 -8.34 16.90 2.18
C ASP A 257 -7.01 16.35 2.71
N GLN A 258 -6.93 16.02 3.99
CA GLN A 258 -5.79 15.34 4.62
C GLN A 258 -5.87 13.81 4.51
N LEU A 259 -6.99 13.26 4.04
CA LEU A 259 -7.21 11.84 3.84
C LEU A 259 -6.90 11.42 2.40
N ASN A 260 -6.60 10.14 2.21
CA ASN A 260 -6.50 9.56 0.89
C ASN A 260 -7.89 9.30 0.33
N LEU A 261 -8.47 10.30 -0.33
CA LEU A 261 -9.84 10.27 -0.83
C LEU A 261 -9.95 9.39 -2.08
N ASN A 262 -11.09 8.72 -2.19
CA ASN A 262 -11.46 8.01 -3.42
C ASN A 262 -11.89 9.03 -4.49
N PRO A 263 -11.24 9.10 -5.66
CA PRO A 263 -11.62 10.04 -6.71
C PRO A 263 -12.97 9.71 -7.37
N LYS A 264 -13.55 8.53 -7.07
CA LYS A 264 -14.81 8.02 -7.66
C LYS A 264 -15.85 7.71 -6.57
N VAL A 265 -16.04 8.66 -5.65
CA VAL A 265 -17.08 8.55 -4.62
C VAL A 265 -18.46 8.46 -5.26
N LEU A 266 -19.25 7.46 -4.87
CA LEU A 266 -20.67 7.43 -5.21
C LEU A 266 -21.45 8.22 -4.17
N GLU A 267 -22.02 9.35 -4.62
CA GLU A 267 -22.78 10.28 -3.80
C GLU A 267 -24.22 10.32 -4.24
N TYR A 268 -25.18 10.23 -3.31
CA TYR A 268 -26.58 10.42 -3.57
C TYR A 268 -27.37 10.87 -2.32
N GLY A 269 -28.60 11.31 -2.53
CA GLY A 269 -29.53 11.77 -1.49
C GLY A 269 -30.24 13.04 -1.91
N SER A 270 -31.21 13.46 -1.09
CA SER A 270 -31.99 14.69 -1.34
C SER A 270 -31.20 15.98 -1.10
N LYS A 271 -30.03 15.90 -0.44
CA LYS A 271 -29.20 17.03 0.01
C LYS A 271 -29.90 18.04 0.95
N LEU A 272 -30.97 17.63 1.60
CA LEU A 272 -31.61 18.44 2.65
C LEU A 272 -30.68 18.60 3.88
N ALA A 273 -29.78 17.66 4.08
CA ALA A 273 -28.59 17.78 4.92
C ALA A 273 -27.39 17.26 4.15
N GLU A 274 -26.25 17.91 4.25
CA GLU A 274 -25.06 17.61 3.45
C GLU A 274 -23.84 17.41 4.34
N ILE A 275 -23.14 16.28 4.14
CA ILE A 275 -21.84 16.02 4.76
C ILE A 275 -20.79 16.84 4.01
N GLN A 276 -20.35 17.95 4.62
CA GLN A 276 -19.41 18.87 4.00
C GLN A 276 -17.96 18.47 4.23
N ASP A 277 -17.69 17.89 5.42
CA ASP A 277 -16.34 17.51 5.82
C ASP A 277 -16.40 16.25 6.69
N PHE A 278 -15.31 15.49 6.71
CA PHE A 278 -15.16 14.32 7.55
C PHE A 278 -13.68 14.04 7.83
N ALA A 279 -13.41 13.24 8.88
CA ALA A 279 -12.08 12.79 9.23
C ALA A 279 -12.11 11.40 9.86
N ILE A 280 -11.03 10.65 9.70
CA ILE A 280 -10.68 9.53 10.57
C ILE A 280 -9.54 10.04 11.46
N ARG A 281 -9.63 9.79 12.77
CA ARG A 281 -8.58 10.18 13.71
C ARG A 281 -8.10 8.97 14.52
N ASP A 282 -6.80 8.92 14.74
CA ASP A 282 -6.20 7.95 15.65
C ASP A 282 -6.39 8.36 17.13
N LYS A 283 -5.89 7.55 18.05
CA LYS A 283 -5.95 7.81 19.50
C LYS A 283 -5.30 9.11 19.95
N SER A 284 -4.40 9.70 19.16
CA SER A 284 -3.77 10.99 19.43
C SER A 284 -4.58 12.17 18.92
N GLY A 285 -5.68 11.91 18.20
CA GLY A 285 -6.51 12.91 17.53
C GLY A 285 -6.01 13.33 16.14
N MET A 286 -4.95 12.68 15.64
CA MET A 286 -4.38 12.97 14.33
C MET A 286 -5.28 12.44 13.22
N VAL A 287 -5.50 13.23 12.17
CA VAL A 287 -6.21 12.80 10.96
C VAL A 287 -5.36 11.80 10.19
N THR A 288 -5.90 10.60 9.93
CA THR A 288 -5.14 9.53 9.27
C THR A 288 -6.08 8.50 8.65
N ASN A 289 -5.62 7.85 7.58
CA ASN A 289 -6.27 6.65 7.00
C ASN A 289 -5.77 5.35 7.64
N VAL A 290 -4.80 5.39 8.55
CA VAL A 290 -4.13 4.19 9.06
C VAL A 290 -4.34 4.09 10.55
N ILE A 291 -4.98 2.99 11.00
CA ILE A 291 -5.31 2.74 12.40
C ILE A 291 -4.69 1.41 12.83
N GLU A 292 -4.12 1.38 14.01
CA GLU A 292 -3.59 0.17 14.61
C GLU A 292 -4.74 -0.65 15.24
N LYS A 293 -4.72 -1.97 14.99
CA LYS A 293 -5.71 -2.89 15.57
C LYS A 293 -5.70 -2.82 17.10
N GLY A 294 -6.88 -2.72 17.70
CA GLY A 294 -7.06 -2.62 19.15
C GLY A 294 -6.94 -1.22 19.72
N GLU A 295 -6.46 -0.25 18.93
CA GLU A 295 -6.40 1.15 19.35
C GLU A 295 -7.73 1.85 19.17
N GLU A 296 -7.93 2.93 19.94
CA GLU A 296 -9.06 3.81 19.80
C GLU A 296 -8.90 4.68 18.54
N PHE A 297 -9.99 4.85 17.81
CA PHE A 297 -10.08 5.76 16.68
C PHE A 297 -11.45 6.42 16.64
N SER A 298 -11.55 7.52 15.93
CA SER A 298 -12.81 8.19 15.69
C SER A 298 -13.07 8.48 14.22
N VAL A 299 -14.37 8.53 13.89
CA VAL A 299 -14.88 8.99 12.59
C VAL A 299 -15.71 10.25 12.85
N ASP A 300 -15.22 11.38 12.33
CA ASP A 300 -15.88 12.67 12.44
C ASP A 300 -16.64 12.98 11.15
N MET A 301 -17.79 13.63 11.28
CA MET A 301 -18.57 14.19 10.17
C MET A 301 -19.02 15.61 10.51
N LYS A 302 -18.85 16.56 9.59
CA LYS A 302 -19.43 17.92 9.66
C LYS A 302 -20.56 18.00 8.66
N ILE A 303 -21.80 18.20 9.17
CA ILE A 303 -23.03 18.14 8.40
C ILE A 303 -23.70 19.50 8.44
N HIS A 304 -24.04 20.04 7.27
CA HIS A 304 -24.83 21.26 7.13
C HIS A 304 -26.28 20.91 6.77
N PHE A 305 -27.24 21.58 7.42
CA PHE A 305 -28.69 21.35 7.24
C PHE A 305 -29.28 22.48 6.40
N HIS A 306 -29.77 22.15 5.21
CA HIS A 306 -30.44 23.11 4.32
C HIS A 306 -31.92 23.27 4.69
N GLU A 307 -32.52 22.26 5.30
CA GLU A 307 -33.88 22.29 5.89
C GLU A 307 -33.89 21.82 7.33
N THR A 308 -34.96 22.12 8.04
CA THR A 308 -35.16 21.61 9.40
C THR A 308 -35.53 20.13 9.35
N ILE A 309 -34.72 19.28 10.01
CA ILE A 309 -34.87 17.83 10.05
C ILE A 309 -35.08 17.37 11.48
N GLN A 310 -36.13 16.59 11.71
CA GLN A 310 -36.42 15.96 13.00
C GLN A 310 -35.67 14.65 13.10
N GLU A 311 -34.92 14.44 14.20
CA GLU A 311 -34.20 13.20 14.51
C GLU A 311 -33.43 12.60 13.34
N PRO A 312 -32.45 13.33 12.74
CA PRO A 312 -31.62 12.75 11.71
C PRO A 312 -30.75 11.61 12.26
N ILE A 313 -30.50 10.61 11.42
CA ILE A 313 -29.69 9.43 11.75
C ILE A 313 -28.36 9.57 11.01
N PHE A 314 -27.27 9.65 11.77
CA PHE A 314 -25.92 9.65 11.21
C PHE A 314 -25.31 8.25 11.29
N ALA A 315 -24.58 7.86 10.27
CA ALA A 315 -24.04 6.52 10.15
C ALA A 315 -22.66 6.51 9.50
N PHE A 316 -21.83 5.58 9.91
CA PHE A 316 -20.69 5.15 9.10
C PHE A 316 -20.74 3.64 8.90
N THR A 317 -20.09 3.17 7.82
CA THR A 317 -19.94 1.74 7.51
C THR A 317 -18.54 1.52 6.98
N ILE A 318 -17.90 0.44 7.40
CA ILE A 318 -16.61 -0.02 6.87
C ILE A 318 -16.87 -1.27 6.03
N LYS A 319 -16.35 -1.26 4.79
CA LYS A 319 -16.46 -2.34 3.82
C LYS A 319 -15.10 -2.92 3.49
N ASP A 320 -15.07 -4.17 3.05
CA ASP A 320 -13.89 -4.71 2.37
C ASP A 320 -13.79 -4.19 0.92
N LEU A 321 -12.65 -4.43 0.26
CA LEU A 321 -12.44 -4.01 -1.13
C LEU A 321 -13.38 -4.70 -2.15
N LYS A 322 -14.10 -5.75 -1.72
CA LYS A 322 -15.11 -6.43 -2.55
C LYS A 322 -16.50 -5.81 -2.41
N GLY A 323 -16.64 -4.81 -1.52
CA GLY A 323 -17.88 -4.13 -1.24
C GLY A 323 -18.75 -4.78 -0.15
N THR A 324 -18.23 -5.81 0.55
CA THR A 324 -18.94 -6.43 1.68
C THR A 324 -18.90 -5.51 2.87
N GLU A 325 -20.06 -5.20 3.45
CA GLU A 325 -20.16 -4.45 4.70
C GLU A 325 -19.65 -5.31 5.86
N ILE A 326 -18.55 -4.88 6.49
CA ILE A 326 -17.90 -5.62 7.56
C ILE A 326 -18.40 -5.17 8.93
N THR A 327 -18.51 -3.86 9.14
CA THR A 327 -18.98 -3.27 10.38
C THR A 327 -19.43 -1.84 10.15
N GLY A 328 -20.17 -1.32 11.08
CA GLY A 328 -20.66 0.05 11.06
C GLY A 328 -21.69 0.26 12.15
N THR A 329 -22.03 1.50 12.40
CA THR A 329 -23.10 1.85 13.34
C THR A 329 -23.76 3.16 12.95
N ASN A 330 -24.80 3.53 13.69
CA ASN A 330 -25.50 4.80 13.54
C ASN A 330 -26.01 5.30 14.89
N THR A 331 -26.38 6.57 14.93
CA THR A 331 -26.86 7.23 16.16
C THR A 331 -28.12 6.58 16.75
N MET A 332 -28.96 5.96 15.93
CA MET A 332 -30.14 5.25 16.39
C MET A 332 -29.79 3.94 17.11
N TYR A 333 -28.86 3.13 16.54
CA TYR A 333 -28.40 1.89 17.18
C TYR A 333 -27.63 2.14 18.46
N GLU A 334 -26.90 3.25 18.53
CA GLU A 334 -26.16 3.67 19.74
C GLU A 334 -27.05 4.39 20.75
N ASN A 335 -28.40 4.44 20.52
CA ASN A 335 -29.36 5.13 21.38
C ASN A 335 -28.95 6.57 21.72
N THR A 336 -28.34 7.26 20.75
CA THR A 336 -27.92 8.66 20.92
C THR A 336 -28.95 9.58 20.26
N PRO A 337 -29.84 10.22 21.04
CA PRO A 337 -30.84 11.13 20.50
C PRO A 337 -30.16 12.38 19.95
N VAL A 338 -30.39 12.67 18.68
CA VAL A 338 -29.79 13.82 18.00
C VAL A 338 -30.65 15.08 18.14
N GLY A 339 -31.95 14.90 18.27
CA GLY A 339 -32.94 16.00 18.33
C GLY A 339 -33.11 16.69 16.96
N THR A 340 -33.98 17.70 16.96
CA THR A 340 -34.26 18.46 15.75
C THR A 340 -33.10 19.38 15.37
N GLN A 341 -32.66 19.32 14.13
CA GLN A 341 -31.63 20.18 13.55
C GLN A 341 -32.32 21.23 12.67
N LYS A 342 -32.00 22.52 12.86
CA LYS A 342 -32.63 23.60 12.12
C LYS A 342 -31.95 23.91 10.82
N ALA A 343 -32.70 24.42 9.86
CA ALA A 343 -32.14 24.93 8.62
C ALA A 343 -31.06 25.99 8.87
N GLY A 344 -29.94 25.92 8.13
CA GLY A 344 -28.76 26.78 8.28
C GLY A 344 -27.79 26.36 9.38
N GLU A 345 -28.15 25.40 10.26
CA GLU A 345 -27.23 24.90 11.27
C GLU A 345 -26.18 23.95 10.67
N THR A 346 -25.00 23.92 11.30
CA THR A 346 -23.94 22.94 11.01
C THR A 346 -23.61 22.20 12.29
N ARG A 347 -23.57 20.86 12.21
CA ARG A 347 -23.24 19.99 13.35
C ARG A 347 -22.03 19.13 13.04
N ARG A 348 -21.25 18.86 14.08
CA ARG A 348 -20.18 17.87 14.05
C ARG A 348 -20.59 16.65 14.86
N ILE A 349 -20.45 15.47 14.27
CA ILE A 349 -20.76 14.17 14.87
C ILE A 349 -19.47 13.37 14.91
N THR A 350 -19.17 12.76 16.04
CA THR A 350 -18.00 11.92 16.25
C THR A 350 -18.43 10.55 16.73
N PHE A 351 -17.98 9.51 16.04
CA PHE A 351 -18.09 8.11 16.49
C PHE A 351 -16.71 7.67 16.97
N THR A 352 -16.62 7.26 18.23
CA THR A 352 -15.36 6.81 18.85
C THR A 352 -15.47 5.33 19.25
N GLN A 353 -14.53 4.52 18.80
CA GLN A 353 -14.48 3.08 19.06
C GLN A 353 -13.06 2.52 18.97
N LYS A 354 -12.88 1.28 19.44
CA LYS A 354 -11.63 0.54 19.22
C LYS A 354 -11.66 -0.18 17.86
N MET A 355 -10.52 -0.25 17.20
CA MET A 355 -10.37 -0.96 15.93
C MET A 355 -10.34 -2.48 16.14
N PRO A 356 -11.41 -3.22 15.83
CA PRO A 356 -11.46 -4.66 16.03
C PRO A 356 -11.00 -5.46 14.79
N LEU A 357 -10.81 -4.78 13.64
CA LEU A 357 -10.57 -5.42 12.36
C LEU A 357 -9.13 -5.94 12.26
N GLU A 358 -8.97 -7.02 11.51
CA GLU A 358 -7.67 -7.53 11.11
C GLU A 358 -6.93 -6.57 10.18
N ALA A 359 -5.59 -6.74 10.09
CA ALA A 359 -4.79 -5.97 9.14
C ALA A 359 -5.29 -6.12 7.71
N GLY A 360 -5.46 -5.01 7.02
CA GLY A 360 -5.97 -4.99 5.65
C GLY A 360 -6.42 -3.61 5.21
N GLU A 361 -6.86 -3.56 3.96
CA GLU A 361 -7.43 -2.38 3.35
C GLU A 361 -8.96 -2.47 3.35
N TYR A 362 -9.60 -1.39 3.77
CA TYR A 362 -11.04 -1.24 3.88
C TYR A 362 -11.47 0.09 3.27
N MET A 363 -12.77 0.24 3.05
CA MET A 363 -13.38 1.47 2.54
C MET A 363 -14.37 2.03 3.56
N LEU A 364 -14.32 3.34 3.79
CA LEU A 364 -15.25 4.05 4.64
C LEU A 364 -16.44 4.57 3.84
N CYS A 365 -17.64 4.39 4.37
CA CYS A 365 -18.88 4.98 3.86
C CYS A 365 -19.53 5.81 4.94
N LEU A 366 -20.18 6.92 4.55
CA LEU A 366 -20.84 7.85 5.46
C LEU A 366 -22.28 8.09 5.06
N GLY A 367 -23.16 8.38 6.03
CA GLY A 367 -24.56 8.62 5.75
C GLY A 367 -25.23 9.56 6.73
N CYS A 368 -26.13 10.36 6.18
CA CYS A 368 -27.13 11.13 6.91
C CYS A 368 -28.51 10.76 6.36
N THR A 369 -29.34 10.16 7.19
CA THR A 369 -30.68 9.65 6.84
C THR A 369 -31.69 10.07 7.89
N GLY A 370 -32.95 9.69 7.75
CA GLY A 370 -34.00 9.93 8.76
C GLY A 370 -35.37 9.60 8.21
N TYR A 371 -36.39 10.06 8.90
CA TYR A 371 -37.77 9.90 8.48
C TYR A 371 -38.37 11.27 8.13
N ARG A 372 -39.08 11.36 7.01
CA ARG A 372 -39.83 12.54 6.58
C ARG A 372 -41.24 12.09 6.20
N ASP A 373 -42.25 12.70 6.84
CA ASP A 373 -43.67 12.37 6.63
C ASP A 373 -43.98 10.86 6.82
N GLY A 374 -43.21 10.19 7.67
CA GLY A 374 -43.32 8.76 7.95
C GLY A 374 -42.46 7.85 7.05
N ASP A 375 -41.91 8.38 5.97
CA ASP A 375 -41.08 7.62 5.02
C ASP A 375 -39.59 7.76 5.31
N PHE A 376 -38.86 6.64 5.23
CA PHE A 376 -37.40 6.65 5.36
C PHE A 376 -36.76 7.40 4.18
N THR A 377 -35.98 8.43 4.49
CA THR A 377 -35.38 9.33 3.52
C THR A 377 -33.88 9.37 3.68
N VAL A 378 -33.15 9.26 2.57
CA VAL A 378 -31.71 9.49 2.51
C VAL A 378 -31.48 10.97 2.22
N PHE A 379 -30.89 11.69 3.18
CA PHE A 379 -30.54 13.09 2.99
C PHE A 379 -29.21 13.21 2.26
N HIS A 380 -28.18 12.47 2.71
CA HIS A 380 -26.89 12.40 2.04
C HIS A 380 -26.19 11.08 2.32
N ARG A 381 -25.75 10.39 1.29
CA ARG A 381 -24.99 9.15 1.38
C ARG A 381 -23.75 9.23 0.51
N LEU A 382 -22.63 8.88 1.11
CA LEU A 382 -21.32 8.83 0.46
C LEU A 382 -20.78 7.40 0.60
N TYR A 383 -20.57 6.72 -0.53
CA TYR A 383 -19.96 5.41 -0.55
C TYR A 383 -18.47 5.50 -0.88
N ASP A 384 -17.68 4.71 -0.14
CA ASP A 384 -16.26 4.51 -0.40
C ASP A 384 -15.49 5.83 -0.46
N VAL A 385 -15.71 6.71 0.52
CA VAL A 385 -15.16 8.08 0.55
C VAL A 385 -13.64 8.12 0.64
N CYS A 386 -13.04 7.18 1.36
CA CYS A 386 -11.60 7.02 1.48
C CYS A 386 -11.26 5.58 1.86
N ASN A 387 -10.01 5.16 1.63
CA ASN A 387 -9.52 3.93 2.19
C ASN A 387 -9.26 4.08 3.70
N LEU A 388 -9.31 2.95 4.39
CA LEU A 388 -8.94 2.79 5.79
C LEU A 388 -8.01 1.58 5.88
N THR A 389 -6.75 1.81 6.21
CA THR A 389 -5.75 0.77 6.40
C THR A 389 -5.68 0.38 7.86
N VAL A 390 -5.91 -0.88 8.16
CA VAL A 390 -5.69 -1.43 9.51
C VAL A 390 -4.36 -2.17 9.55
N ILE A 391 -3.56 -1.88 10.56
CA ILE A 391 -2.25 -2.51 10.76
C ILE A 391 -2.21 -3.22 12.10
N THR A 392 -1.39 -4.27 12.21
CA THR A 392 -1.18 -5.02 13.46
C THR A 392 0.14 -5.79 13.41
N ASP A 393 0.70 -6.05 14.55
CA ASP A 393 1.79 -7.01 14.78
C ASP A 393 1.27 -8.42 15.17
N LYS A 394 -0.03 -8.52 15.53
CA LYS A 394 -0.70 -9.76 15.94
C LYS A 394 -1.77 -10.15 14.91
N LYS A 395 -1.65 -11.34 14.33
CA LYS A 395 -2.66 -11.91 13.42
C LYS A 395 -3.74 -12.68 14.19
N ALA A 396 -4.99 -12.57 13.74
CA ALA A 396 -6.09 -13.44 14.10
C ALA A 396 -6.74 -14.02 12.83
N VAL A 397 -7.73 -14.87 12.97
CA VAL A 397 -8.45 -15.50 11.85
C VAL A 397 -9.77 -14.78 11.63
N GLY A 398 -10.06 -14.41 10.38
CA GLY A 398 -11.29 -13.73 9.99
C GLY A 398 -11.14 -12.21 9.94
N TYR A 399 -12.24 -11.47 10.08
CA TYR A 399 -12.26 -10.01 10.01
C TYR A 399 -12.02 -9.32 11.35
N PHE A 400 -12.25 -10.03 12.46
CA PHE A 400 -12.25 -9.44 13.81
C PHE A 400 -11.31 -10.18 14.75
N ASP A 401 -10.54 -9.45 15.54
CA ASP A 401 -9.84 -10.01 16.70
C ASP A 401 -10.78 -9.95 17.93
N LEU A 402 -10.98 -11.09 18.56
CA LEU A 402 -11.74 -11.19 19.81
C LEU A 402 -10.88 -10.86 21.04
N PHE A 403 -9.62 -10.47 20.87
CA PHE A 403 -8.64 -10.18 21.91
C PHE A 403 -8.52 -11.31 22.95
N SER A 404 -8.56 -12.56 22.46
CA SER A 404 -8.52 -13.75 23.30
C SER A 404 -7.24 -13.84 24.13
N LYS A 405 -7.38 -14.26 25.40
CA LYS A 405 -6.28 -14.62 26.30
C LYS A 405 -6.23 -16.13 26.46
N VAL A 406 -5.07 -16.73 26.22
CA VAL A 406 -4.86 -18.16 26.41
C VAL A 406 -4.09 -18.38 27.72
N THR A 407 -4.61 -19.27 28.57
CA THR A 407 -3.93 -19.69 29.81
C THR A 407 -3.71 -21.20 29.75
N LEU A 408 -2.45 -21.61 29.84
CA LEU A 408 -2.08 -23.00 30.03
C LEU A 408 -2.07 -23.28 31.53
N LYS A 409 -2.77 -24.34 31.95
CA LYS A 409 -2.79 -24.82 33.35
C LYS A 409 -2.00 -26.09 33.46
#